data_a86710c8c5489123b12bcf5bc92fa1c6
#
_entry.id   a86710c8c5489123b12bcf5bc92fa1c6
#
_cell.length_a   1.000
_cell.length_b   1.000
_cell.length_c   1.000
_cell.angle_alpha   90.00
_cell.angle_beta   90.00
_cell.angle_gamma   90.00
#
_symmetry.space_group_name_H-M   'P 1'
#
loop_
_entity.id
_entity.type
_entity.pdbx_description
1 polymer ?
#
loop_
_entity_poly.entity_id
_entity_poly.type
_entity_poly.pdbx_seq_one_letter_code
_entity_poly.pdbx_strand_id
1 'polypeptide(L)'
;DGNRILAFGHPMLSLGATELPMASAEVVTILPSQLNSIKVANTGGIIGSFSQDRLSGIYGELGRKAPMVAVEVDFPTRSSRKSLHFEVVRHEQLLPAIAATGLAQAVMGSNESGFANGFKVTTTVSFPGTAPVELSQLYPGPQGFRQGIGEFVGNLSLWLFNPYERVFPEHIRFSVEDTPETPSGSIEQMLV
;
A
#
# COMPACT_ATOMS: atom_id res chain seq x y z
N ASP A 1 12.52 2.10 32.22
CA ASP A 1 13.00 2.97 31.14
C ASP A 1 11.78 3.54 30.41
N GLY A 2 11.60 4.88 30.45
CA GLY A 2 10.41 5.58 29.98
C GLY A 2 10.08 5.50 28.47
N ASN A 3 10.88 4.78 27.68
CA ASN A 3 10.71 4.68 26.22
C ASN A 3 9.97 3.40 25.77
N ARG A 4 9.63 2.51 26.70
CA ARG A 4 8.96 1.24 26.38
C ARG A 4 7.47 1.36 26.60
N ILE A 5 6.69 0.86 25.65
CA ILE A 5 5.23 0.79 25.72
C ILE A 5 4.80 -0.66 25.68
N LEU A 6 3.96 -1.02 26.63
CA LEU A 6 3.30 -2.32 26.68
C LEU A 6 1.78 -2.06 26.75
N ALA A 7 1.05 -2.60 25.78
CA ALA A 7 -0.39 -2.51 25.75
C ALA A 7 -1.00 -3.91 25.72
N PHE A 8 -2.06 -4.09 26.50
CA PHE A 8 -2.80 -5.34 26.62
C PHE A 8 -4.16 -5.19 25.96
N GLY A 9 -4.68 -6.27 25.44
CA GLY A 9 -5.97 -6.33 24.78
C GLY A 9 -5.93 -7.13 23.49
N HIS A 10 -6.73 -6.71 22.53
CA HIS A 10 -6.78 -7.35 21.22
C HIS A 10 -5.49 -7.08 20.42
N PRO A 11 -4.86 -8.12 19.82
CA PRO A 11 -3.72 -7.91 18.92
C PRO A 11 -4.15 -7.12 17.70
N MET A 12 -3.21 -6.45 17.02
CA MET A 12 -3.50 -5.71 15.79
C MET A 12 -3.80 -6.67 14.64
N LEU A 13 -2.84 -7.52 14.28
CA LEU A 13 -2.94 -8.53 13.21
C LEU A 13 -2.36 -9.88 13.62
N SER A 14 -1.92 -10.04 14.88
CA SER A 14 -1.25 -11.25 15.39
C SER A 14 0.06 -11.59 14.64
N LEU A 15 0.81 -10.57 14.25
CA LEU A 15 2.01 -10.70 13.41
C LEU A 15 3.22 -11.31 14.14
N GLY A 16 3.17 -11.43 15.46
CA GLY A 16 4.32 -11.87 16.27
C GLY A 16 5.40 -10.80 16.33
N ALA A 17 6.64 -11.15 15.99
CA ALA A 17 7.71 -10.17 15.80
C ALA A 17 7.46 -9.34 14.54
N THR A 18 7.45 -8.01 14.67
CA THR A 18 7.11 -7.09 13.59
C THR A 18 7.82 -5.75 13.78
N GLU A 19 7.76 -4.88 12.79
CA GLU A 19 8.22 -3.49 12.91
C GLU A 19 7.19 -2.57 12.26
N LEU A 20 6.20 -2.14 13.04
CA LEU A 20 5.12 -1.27 12.56
C LEU A 20 5.27 0.14 13.14
N PRO A 21 4.99 1.21 12.38
CA PRO A 21 5.01 2.56 12.92
C PRO A 21 3.94 2.72 14.01
N MET A 22 4.30 3.42 15.07
CA MET A 22 3.44 3.75 16.19
C MET A 22 3.15 5.25 16.19
N ALA A 23 1.89 5.61 16.05
CA ALA A 23 1.45 7.00 16.10
C ALA A 23 0.76 7.31 17.44
N SER A 24 0.79 8.58 17.83
CA SER A 24 -0.11 9.07 18.87
C SER A 24 -1.56 9.06 18.37
N ALA A 25 -2.52 8.97 19.29
CA ALA A 25 -3.93 9.04 18.95
C ALA A 25 -4.69 9.84 20.01
N GLU A 26 -5.63 10.65 19.55
CA GLU A 26 -6.57 11.38 20.40
C GLU A 26 -7.97 10.77 20.22
N VAL A 27 -8.52 10.20 21.29
CA VAL A 27 -9.83 9.58 21.24
C VAL A 27 -10.90 10.66 21.21
N VAL A 28 -11.65 10.74 20.11
CA VAL A 28 -12.73 11.72 19.90
C VAL A 28 -14.01 11.23 20.56
N THR A 29 -14.36 9.95 20.38
CA THR A 29 -15.56 9.34 20.93
C THR A 29 -15.47 7.82 20.98
N ILE A 30 -16.39 7.23 21.73
CA ILE A 30 -16.60 5.79 21.75
C ILE A 30 -18.00 5.53 21.21
N LEU A 31 -18.11 4.72 20.17
CA LEU A 31 -19.38 4.23 19.67
C LEU A 31 -19.75 2.95 20.43
N PRO A 32 -20.71 3.02 21.34
CA PRO A 32 -21.09 1.86 22.15
C PRO A 32 -21.83 0.83 21.29
N SER A 33 -21.54 -0.44 21.52
CA SER A 33 -22.27 -1.56 20.93
C SER A 33 -22.33 -2.71 21.93
N GLN A 34 -23.40 -3.49 21.87
CA GLN A 34 -23.56 -4.67 22.71
C GLN A 34 -22.53 -5.78 22.40
N LEU A 35 -22.06 -5.83 21.16
CA LEU A 35 -21.11 -6.86 20.72
C LEU A 35 -19.67 -6.36 20.78
N ASN A 36 -19.42 -5.14 20.31
CA ASN A 36 -18.07 -4.59 20.26
C ASN A 36 -18.10 -3.06 20.17
N SER A 37 -17.60 -2.38 21.19
CA SER A 37 -17.50 -0.92 21.20
C SER A 37 -16.30 -0.46 20.40
N ILE A 38 -16.47 0.55 19.55
CA ILE A 38 -15.44 1.09 18.66
C ILE A 38 -14.98 2.45 19.18
N LYS A 39 -13.66 2.63 19.33
CA LYS A 39 -13.05 3.94 19.57
C LYS A 39 -12.82 4.65 18.24
N VAL A 40 -13.34 5.86 18.13
CA VAL A 40 -13.02 6.77 17.02
C VAL A 40 -11.94 7.73 17.52
N ALA A 41 -10.82 7.79 16.83
CA ALA A 41 -9.68 8.61 17.23
C ALA A 41 -9.06 9.32 16.03
N ASN A 42 -8.53 10.52 16.26
CA ASN A 42 -7.64 11.21 15.34
C ASN A 42 -6.23 10.64 15.49
N THR A 43 -5.59 10.32 14.38
CA THR A 43 -4.19 9.90 14.36
C THR A 43 -3.28 11.11 14.34
N GLY A 44 -2.34 11.16 15.28
CA GLY A 44 -1.29 12.19 15.34
C GLY A 44 0.00 11.75 14.65
N GLY A 45 1.12 12.38 15.02
CA GLY A 45 2.44 12.05 14.47
C GLY A 45 2.95 10.67 14.89
N ILE A 46 3.88 10.11 14.10
CA ILE A 46 4.61 8.88 14.45
C ILE A 46 5.55 9.19 15.60
N ILE A 47 5.42 8.42 16.68
CA ILE A 47 6.17 8.59 17.94
C ILE A 47 7.11 7.44 18.25
N GLY A 48 7.03 6.34 17.51
CA GLY A 48 7.85 5.16 17.75
C GLY A 48 7.52 4.00 16.81
N SER A 49 7.88 2.80 17.24
CA SER A 49 7.61 1.56 16.50
C SER A 49 7.14 0.45 17.43
N PHE A 50 6.18 -0.35 16.98
CA PHE A 50 5.83 -1.63 17.58
C PHE A 50 6.78 -2.72 17.07
N SER A 51 7.33 -3.52 17.99
CA SER A 51 8.22 -4.63 17.65
C SER A 51 7.63 -6.02 17.99
N GLN A 52 6.51 -6.06 18.70
CA GLN A 52 5.75 -7.29 18.96
C GLN A 52 4.25 -7.03 18.86
N ASP A 53 3.56 -7.91 18.15
CA ASP A 53 2.09 -7.96 18.06
C ASP A 53 1.63 -9.40 18.35
N ARG A 54 1.33 -9.68 19.63
CA ARG A 54 0.96 -11.01 20.11
C ARG A 54 -0.44 -11.01 20.72
N LEU A 55 -1.04 -12.19 20.83
CA LEU A 55 -2.35 -12.36 21.47
C LEU A 55 -2.39 -11.81 22.91
N SER A 56 -1.27 -11.87 23.63
CA SER A 56 -1.15 -11.39 25.02
C SER A 56 -0.95 -9.89 25.14
N GLY A 57 -0.53 -9.22 24.06
CA GLY A 57 -0.26 -7.78 24.08
C GLY A 57 0.67 -7.32 22.99
N ILE A 58 0.82 -6.01 22.90
CA ILE A 58 1.64 -5.30 21.93
C ILE A 58 2.81 -4.64 22.69
N TYR A 59 4.02 -4.79 22.17
CA TYR A 59 5.20 -4.10 22.71
C TYR A 59 5.79 -3.15 21.65
N GLY A 60 6.16 -1.97 22.10
CA GLY A 60 6.76 -0.94 21.26
C GLY A 60 7.76 -0.07 22.01
N GLU A 61 8.48 0.74 21.24
CA GLU A 61 9.50 1.67 21.73
C GLU A 61 9.31 3.06 21.15
N LEU A 62 9.27 4.06 22.02
CA LEU A 62 9.24 5.48 21.64
C LEU A 62 10.57 5.87 20.99
N GLY A 63 10.50 6.72 19.96
CA GLY A 63 11.66 7.21 19.24
C GLY A 63 12.29 6.22 18.25
N ARG A 64 11.91 4.93 18.27
CA ARG A 64 12.33 3.95 17.27
C ARG A 64 11.61 4.20 15.96
N LYS A 65 12.33 4.16 14.83
CA LYS A 65 11.75 4.28 13.50
C LYS A 65 11.48 2.89 12.92
N ALA A 66 10.25 2.67 12.46
CA ALA A 66 9.94 1.50 11.66
C ALA A 66 10.55 1.66 10.25
N PRO A 67 11.06 0.58 9.63
CA PRO A 67 11.49 0.64 8.24
C PRO A 67 10.29 0.80 7.32
N MET A 68 10.38 1.76 6.40
CA MET A 68 9.30 2.11 5.47
C MET A 68 9.79 1.96 4.03
N VAL A 69 8.84 1.84 3.12
CA VAL A 69 9.03 1.85 1.66
C VAL A 69 8.38 3.10 1.13
N ALA A 70 9.12 3.91 0.40
CA ALA A 70 8.58 5.09 -0.26
C ALA A 70 7.71 4.67 -1.45
N VAL A 71 6.52 5.24 -1.55
CA VAL A 71 5.59 5.01 -2.66
C VAL A 71 5.20 6.34 -3.28
N GLU A 72 5.30 6.41 -4.59
CA GLU A 72 4.95 7.56 -5.40
C GLU A 72 3.94 7.16 -6.47
N VAL A 73 2.89 7.96 -6.66
CA VAL A 73 1.90 7.77 -7.71
C VAL A 73 1.75 9.05 -8.50
N ASP A 74 2.22 9.05 -9.76
CA ASP A 74 2.04 10.14 -10.70
C ASP A 74 0.84 9.86 -11.59
N PHE A 75 -0.13 10.75 -11.60
CA PHE A 75 -1.36 10.57 -12.37
C PHE A 75 -1.86 11.86 -13.00
N PRO A 76 -2.49 11.79 -14.19
CA PRO A 76 -3.09 12.94 -14.82
C PRO A 76 -4.41 13.31 -14.14
N THR A 77 -4.70 14.60 -14.11
CA THR A 77 -6.02 15.16 -13.85
C THR A 77 -6.52 15.90 -15.07
N ARG A 78 -7.74 16.42 -15.07
CA ARG A 78 -8.28 17.20 -16.20
C ARG A 78 -7.43 18.41 -16.58
N SER A 79 -6.70 18.99 -15.64
CA SER A 79 -5.98 20.25 -15.85
C SER A 79 -4.46 20.13 -15.68
N SER A 80 -3.96 19.07 -15.05
CA SER A 80 -2.53 18.94 -14.71
C SER A 80 -2.14 17.48 -14.40
N ARG A 81 -0.87 17.23 -14.13
CA ARG A 81 -0.41 16.02 -13.44
C ARG A 81 -0.30 16.29 -11.96
N LYS A 82 -0.64 15.30 -11.15
CA LYS A 82 -0.47 15.31 -9.69
C LYS A 82 0.39 14.13 -9.28
N SER A 83 1.09 14.28 -8.17
CA SER A 83 1.85 13.22 -7.52
C SER A 83 1.33 13.04 -6.11
N LEU A 84 1.10 11.79 -5.73
CA LEU A 84 0.81 11.36 -4.39
C LEU A 84 2.06 10.67 -3.83
N HIS A 85 2.56 11.14 -2.68
CA HIS A 85 3.71 10.56 -2.00
C HIS A 85 3.27 10.05 -0.64
N PHE A 86 3.64 8.83 -0.32
CA PHE A 86 3.40 8.24 0.99
C PHE A 86 4.41 7.14 1.29
N GLU A 87 4.47 6.74 2.54
CA GLU A 87 5.33 5.65 2.99
C GLU A 87 4.48 4.48 3.46
N VAL A 88 4.91 3.27 3.14
CA VAL A 88 4.26 2.03 3.55
C VAL A 88 5.24 1.22 4.39
N VAL A 89 4.73 0.62 5.45
CA VAL A 89 5.53 -0.24 6.32
C VAL A 89 6.16 -1.39 5.52
N ARG A 90 7.42 -1.71 5.82
CA ARG A 90 8.16 -2.82 5.24
C ARG A 90 7.65 -4.15 5.82
N HIS A 91 6.50 -4.59 5.35
CA HIS A 91 5.85 -5.83 5.78
C HIS A 91 5.28 -6.60 4.59
N GLU A 92 5.59 -7.88 4.49
CA GLU A 92 5.29 -8.70 3.31
C GLU A 92 3.79 -8.79 2.96
N GLN A 93 2.91 -8.76 3.95
CA GLN A 93 1.46 -8.81 3.73
C GLN A 93 0.84 -7.41 3.52
N LEU A 94 1.35 -6.40 4.22
CA LEU A 94 0.76 -5.06 4.22
C LEU A 94 1.23 -4.21 3.04
N LEU A 95 2.50 -4.32 2.67
CA LEU A 95 3.09 -3.49 1.61
C LEU A 95 2.32 -3.60 0.29
N PRO A 96 2.03 -4.80 -0.27
CA PRO A 96 1.32 -4.91 -1.54
C PRO A 96 -0.07 -4.29 -1.51
N ALA A 97 -0.83 -4.58 -0.45
CA ALA A 97 -2.22 -4.12 -0.31
C ALA A 97 -2.31 -2.60 -0.12
N ILE A 98 -1.43 -2.02 0.72
CA ILE A 98 -1.45 -0.58 0.99
C ILE A 98 -0.95 0.21 -0.23
N ALA A 99 0.12 -0.25 -0.91
CA ALA A 99 0.60 0.38 -2.14
C ALA A 99 -0.47 0.37 -3.24
N ALA A 100 -1.15 -0.76 -3.44
CA ALA A 100 -2.27 -0.88 -4.36
C ALA A 100 -3.45 0.03 -3.99
N THR A 101 -3.74 0.19 -2.69
CA THR A 101 -4.78 1.11 -2.21
C THR A 101 -4.44 2.55 -2.54
N GLY A 102 -3.18 2.96 -2.37
CA GLY A 102 -2.72 4.29 -2.75
C GLY A 102 -2.86 4.56 -4.26
N LEU A 103 -2.48 3.59 -5.10
CA LEU A 103 -2.71 3.66 -6.55
C LEU A 103 -4.20 3.75 -6.87
N ALA A 104 -5.04 2.91 -6.25
CA ALA A 104 -6.47 2.93 -6.46
C ALA A 104 -7.09 4.27 -6.07
N GLN A 105 -6.67 4.85 -4.95
CA GLN A 105 -7.13 6.15 -4.49
C GLN A 105 -6.75 7.26 -5.46
N ALA A 106 -5.54 7.24 -6.00
CA ALA A 106 -5.09 8.20 -7.00
C ALA A 106 -5.92 8.11 -8.29
N VAL A 107 -6.15 6.89 -8.80
CA VAL A 107 -6.87 6.65 -10.06
C VAL A 107 -8.38 6.85 -9.92
N MET A 108 -8.99 6.35 -8.85
CA MET A 108 -10.44 6.28 -8.70
C MET A 108 -11.01 7.31 -7.73
N GLY A 109 -10.21 7.81 -6.80
CA GLY A 109 -10.64 8.74 -5.75
C GLY A 109 -10.66 10.19 -6.20
N SER A 110 -9.93 10.56 -7.25
CA SER A 110 -10.03 11.89 -7.83
C SER A 110 -11.21 11.92 -8.78
N ASN A 111 -12.30 12.60 -8.42
CA ASN A 111 -13.41 12.92 -9.34
C ASN A 111 -12.96 13.72 -10.59
N GLU A 112 -11.68 14.07 -10.62
CA GLU A 112 -11.02 14.80 -11.71
C GLU A 112 -10.33 13.86 -12.72
N SER A 113 -10.26 12.55 -12.46
CA SER A 113 -9.65 11.61 -13.39
C SER A 113 -10.54 11.42 -14.61
N GLY A 114 -10.06 11.90 -15.75
CA GLY A 114 -10.76 11.83 -17.03
C GLY A 114 -10.63 10.48 -17.75
N PHE A 115 -10.39 9.38 -17.04
CA PHE A 115 -10.16 8.05 -17.64
C PHE A 115 -11.42 7.46 -18.29
N ALA A 116 -11.90 8.11 -19.35
CA ALA A 116 -13.09 7.66 -20.06
C ALA A 116 -12.85 6.37 -20.85
N ASN A 117 -11.68 6.25 -21.48
CA ASN A 117 -11.39 5.18 -22.45
C ASN A 117 -10.48 4.09 -21.87
N GLY A 118 -9.54 4.46 -21.05
CA GLY A 118 -8.58 3.55 -20.42
C GLY A 118 -7.33 4.29 -19.98
N PHE A 119 -6.39 3.53 -19.41
CA PHE A 119 -5.14 4.08 -18.96
C PHE A 119 -4.04 3.01 -18.89
N LYS A 120 -2.80 3.47 -18.99
CA LYS A 120 -1.60 2.67 -18.83
C LYS A 120 -1.00 2.97 -17.47
N VAL A 121 -0.65 1.92 -16.73
CA VAL A 121 0.13 2.03 -15.49
C VAL A 121 1.50 1.43 -15.72
N THR A 122 2.54 2.23 -15.54
CA THR A 122 3.92 1.75 -15.47
C THR A 122 4.34 1.74 -14.02
N THR A 123 4.68 0.56 -13.52
CA THR A 123 5.14 0.35 -12.13
C THR A 123 6.63 0.11 -12.15
N THR A 124 7.40 0.94 -11.46
CA THR A 124 8.84 0.77 -11.25
C THR A 124 9.08 0.38 -9.80
N VAL A 125 9.71 -0.77 -9.57
CA VAL A 125 10.06 -1.27 -8.24
C VAL A 125 11.57 -1.33 -8.11
N SER A 126 12.13 -0.58 -7.15
CA SER A 126 13.56 -0.49 -6.90
C SER A 126 13.93 -1.30 -5.67
N PHE A 127 14.78 -2.30 -5.84
CA PHE A 127 15.35 -3.10 -4.76
C PHE A 127 16.80 -2.70 -4.50
N PRO A 128 17.33 -2.89 -3.26
CA PRO A 128 18.70 -2.60 -2.94
C PRO A 128 19.68 -3.35 -3.84
N GLY A 129 20.66 -2.64 -4.40
CA GLY A 129 21.78 -3.26 -5.15
C GLY A 129 21.44 -3.87 -6.50
N THR A 130 20.21 -3.69 -7.00
CA THR A 130 19.79 -4.20 -8.32
C THR A 130 19.25 -3.10 -9.22
N ALA A 131 19.16 -3.37 -10.52
CA ALA A 131 18.45 -2.48 -11.42
C ALA A 131 16.95 -2.50 -11.09
N PRO A 132 16.23 -1.37 -11.22
CA PRO A 132 14.81 -1.34 -11.04
C PRO A 132 14.07 -2.29 -11.98
N VAL A 133 13.02 -2.93 -11.46
CA VAL A 133 12.11 -3.75 -12.27
C VAL A 133 10.97 -2.87 -12.75
N GLU A 134 10.71 -2.89 -14.04
CA GLU A 134 9.63 -2.13 -14.66
C GLU A 134 8.54 -3.07 -15.21
N LEU A 135 7.30 -2.81 -14.85
CA LEU A 135 6.10 -3.48 -15.34
C LEU A 135 5.16 -2.46 -15.95
N SER A 136 4.64 -2.75 -17.14
CA SER A 136 3.68 -1.88 -17.82
C SER A 136 2.40 -2.64 -18.11
N GLN A 137 1.27 -2.10 -17.69
CA GLN A 137 -0.04 -2.71 -17.79
C GLN A 137 -1.03 -1.72 -18.40
N LEU A 138 -1.92 -2.21 -19.27
CA LEU A 138 -2.94 -1.44 -19.95
C LEU A 138 -4.32 -1.85 -19.43
N TYR A 139 -5.11 -0.87 -19.01
CA TYR A 139 -6.42 -1.11 -18.42
C TYR A 139 -7.52 -0.46 -19.27
N PRO A 140 -8.51 -1.23 -19.73
CA PRO A 140 -9.66 -0.70 -20.46
C PRO A 140 -10.67 -0.05 -19.51
N GLY A 141 -10.33 1.12 -19.00
CA GLY A 141 -11.16 1.87 -18.06
C GLY A 141 -11.10 1.38 -16.61
N PRO A 142 -11.89 1.99 -15.71
CA PRO A 142 -11.85 1.72 -14.27
C PRO A 142 -12.22 0.28 -13.88
N GLN A 143 -13.01 -0.42 -14.66
CA GLN A 143 -13.41 -1.81 -14.40
C GLN A 143 -12.22 -2.76 -14.59
N GLY A 144 -11.48 -2.61 -15.70
CA GLY A 144 -10.26 -3.39 -15.95
C GLY A 144 -9.21 -3.15 -14.88
N PHE A 145 -9.06 -1.91 -14.41
CA PHE A 145 -8.16 -1.57 -13.32
C PHE A 145 -8.48 -2.31 -12.01
N ARG A 146 -9.76 -2.39 -11.64
CA ARG A 146 -10.15 -3.13 -10.42
C ARG A 146 -9.74 -4.60 -10.48
N GLN A 147 -9.81 -5.23 -11.64
CA GLN A 147 -9.34 -6.61 -11.84
C GLN A 147 -7.81 -6.69 -11.76
N GLY A 148 -7.12 -5.75 -12.42
CA GLY A 148 -5.65 -5.73 -12.46
C GLY A 148 -4.97 -5.39 -11.13
N ILE A 149 -5.64 -4.69 -10.22
CA ILE A 149 -5.10 -4.44 -8.86
C ILE A 149 -4.80 -5.76 -8.14
N GLY A 150 -5.65 -6.77 -8.30
CA GLY A 150 -5.43 -8.11 -7.74
C GLY A 150 -4.15 -8.76 -8.26
N GLU A 151 -3.88 -8.60 -9.56
CA GLU A 151 -2.65 -9.11 -10.19
C GLU A 151 -1.40 -8.40 -9.67
N PHE A 152 -1.44 -7.07 -9.52
CA PHE A 152 -0.34 -6.31 -8.92
C PHE A 152 -0.03 -6.78 -7.50
N VAL A 153 -1.06 -6.89 -6.65
CA VAL A 153 -0.91 -7.39 -5.28
C VAL A 153 -0.33 -8.79 -5.27
N GLY A 154 -0.81 -9.68 -6.15
CA GLY A 154 -0.31 -11.05 -6.29
C GLY A 154 1.18 -11.09 -6.69
N ASN A 155 1.56 -10.35 -7.72
CA ASN A 155 2.94 -10.32 -8.21
C ASN A 155 3.92 -9.76 -7.17
N LEU A 156 3.58 -8.64 -6.53
CA LEU A 156 4.42 -8.07 -5.48
C LEU A 156 4.50 -9.01 -4.27
N SER A 157 3.40 -9.67 -3.90
CA SER A 157 3.39 -10.66 -2.82
C SER A 157 4.31 -11.84 -3.13
N LEU A 158 4.32 -12.36 -4.36
CA LEU A 158 5.23 -13.45 -4.76
C LEU A 158 6.70 -13.05 -4.62
N TRP A 159 7.07 -11.81 -4.92
CA TRP A 159 8.44 -11.34 -4.73
C TRP A 159 8.83 -11.23 -3.26
N LEU A 160 7.91 -10.75 -2.40
CA LEU A 160 8.16 -10.57 -0.97
C LEU A 160 8.12 -11.88 -0.18
N PHE A 161 7.32 -12.86 -0.61
CA PHE A 161 7.22 -14.18 0.02
C PHE A 161 8.18 -15.22 -0.58
N ASN A 162 9.19 -14.79 -1.34
CA ASN A 162 10.14 -15.75 -1.90
C ASN A 162 10.90 -16.49 -0.77
N PRO A 163 11.15 -17.81 -0.94
CA PRO A 163 11.74 -18.62 0.15
C PRO A 163 13.26 -18.48 0.27
N TYR A 164 13.92 -17.76 -0.65
CA TYR A 164 15.38 -17.72 -0.75
C TYR A 164 15.96 -16.54 0.01
N GLU A 165 15.35 -15.36 -0.11
CA GLU A 165 15.85 -14.15 0.50
C GLU A 165 14.70 -13.20 0.89
N ARG A 166 14.80 -12.61 2.08
CA ARG A 166 13.88 -11.56 2.53
C ARG A 166 14.35 -10.21 2.00
N VAL A 167 13.85 -9.82 0.84
CA VAL A 167 14.16 -8.53 0.22
C VAL A 167 12.90 -7.68 0.12
N PHE A 168 13.02 -6.43 0.52
CA PHE A 168 11.97 -5.43 0.36
C PHE A 168 12.43 -4.34 -0.60
N PRO A 169 11.54 -3.78 -1.41
CA PRO A 169 11.88 -2.61 -2.20
C PRO A 169 12.17 -1.41 -1.30
N GLU A 170 13.00 -0.51 -1.79
CA GLU A 170 13.25 0.80 -1.19
C GLU A 170 12.23 1.83 -1.70
N HIS A 171 11.79 1.67 -2.95
CA HIS A 171 10.89 2.58 -3.62
C HIS A 171 9.98 1.85 -4.61
N ILE A 172 8.70 2.26 -4.64
CA ILE A 172 7.72 1.85 -5.65
C ILE A 172 7.15 3.11 -6.29
N ARG A 173 7.26 3.21 -7.60
CA ARG A 173 6.69 4.32 -8.37
C ARG A 173 5.66 3.81 -9.36
N PHE A 174 4.50 4.43 -9.35
CA PHE A 174 3.44 4.24 -10.34
C PHE A 174 3.34 5.49 -11.22
N SER A 175 3.49 5.32 -12.53
CA SER A 175 3.18 6.37 -13.50
C SER A 175 1.92 5.99 -14.26
N VAL A 176 0.88 6.80 -14.11
CA VAL A 176 -0.41 6.59 -14.77
C VAL A 176 -0.50 7.54 -15.97
N GLU A 177 -0.87 7.01 -17.13
CA GLU A 177 -1.07 7.73 -18.37
C GLU A 177 -2.44 7.42 -18.93
N ASP A 178 -3.16 8.46 -19.40
CA ASP A 178 -4.44 8.30 -20.08
C ASP A 178 -4.24 7.71 -21.48
N THR A 179 -5.18 6.90 -21.95
CA THR A 179 -5.16 6.37 -23.31
C THR A 179 -6.23 7.06 -24.15
N PRO A 180 -5.89 7.54 -25.38
CA PRO A 180 -6.82 8.29 -26.23
C PRO A 180 -7.99 7.43 -26.71
N GLU A 181 -7.80 6.11 -26.76
CA GLU A 181 -8.80 5.16 -27.23
C GLU A 181 -8.96 4.01 -26.23
N THR A 182 -10.11 3.35 -26.23
CA THR A 182 -10.31 2.15 -25.44
C THR A 182 -9.38 1.05 -25.96
N PRO A 183 -8.49 0.51 -25.10
CA PRO A 183 -7.60 -0.55 -25.51
C PRO A 183 -8.39 -1.77 -26.01
N SER A 184 -8.09 -2.21 -27.22
CA SER A 184 -8.69 -3.40 -27.83
C SER A 184 -7.61 -4.22 -28.55
N GLY A 185 -7.85 -5.50 -28.69
CA GLY A 185 -6.96 -6.41 -29.41
C GLY A 185 -7.74 -7.55 -30.04
N SER A 186 -7.19 -8.14 -31.07
CA SER A 186 -7.70 -9.36 -31.70
C SER A 186 -6.67 -10.48 -31.61
N ILE A 187 -7.13 -11.70 -31.42
CA ILE A 187 -6.27 -12.89 -31.50
C ILE A 187 -6.25 -13.32 -32.97
N GLU A 188 -5.10 -13.13 -33.61
CA GLU A 188 -4.94 -13.52 -35.02
C GLU A 188 -4.56 -14.97 -35.20
N GLN A 189 -3.85 -15.54 -34.26
CA GLN A 189 -3.43 -16.94 -34.32
C GLN A 189 -3.27 -17.54 -32.90
N MET A 190 -3.73 -18.76 -32.73
CA MET A 190 -3.50 -19.57 -31.55
C MET A 190 -2.70 -20.81 -31.96
N LEU A 191 -1.50 -20.97 -31.42
CA LEU A 191 -0.68 -22.18 -31.59
C LEU A 191 -1.06 -23.15 -30.46
N VAL A 192 -1.47 -24.35 -30.80
CA VAL A 192 -1.81 -25.44 -29.88
C VAL A 192 -0.67 -26.46 -29.87
#